data_1de6fae53cd2ae894b4c57eb0c98a58f
#
_entry.id   1de6fae53cd2ae894b4c57eb0c98a58f
#
_cell.length_a   1.000
_cell.length_b   1.000
_cell.length_c   1.000
_cell.angle_alpha   90.00
_cell.angle_beta   90.00
_cell.angle_gamma   90.00
#
_symmetry.space_group_name_H-M   'P 1'
#
loop_
_entity.id
_entity.type
_entity.pdbx_description
1 polymer ?
#
loop_
_entity_poly.entity_id
_entity_poly.type
_entity_poly.pdbx_seq_one_letter_code
_entity_poly.pdbx_strand_id
1 'polypeptide(L)'
;AALTALEYGFMVSQAYQSDRLHDYIASASSVVTNTLKPGVGLGTFLPSSYYSDYEIEGKPFSVYLQVKANKIIQLGGGGNFTNLRAGIDWRYDANYGGGLIFDIQRPPQNTSSQALRPRSFRDVPALNNLAFFLEDRLNLKIGGTSLALQAGVRLTNMFLDPQAKQNDIFVAEPRVNLNYSLYEGPKAAVAVTGGWGLSYKMPTLLYLYPDDAYFDRVSLAKISNTDPTGTLGVMTTDILTDLANPNLKPARSRKYEAGLSFRLGRVRGMVTYFREKHTDEFGFSTTPHYMHYETYDVPSEATDLRFADGKVTYTDASGSTVEAATNKEDYIATYYRPTNKSHTEKQGIEYSFDLGSWRALRTSLIIDGAWFHIRRTDEQEYYSKINETYDYIRLMPAGSGTLQNRVNTNFRFITHIPQLKLVFSTTMQVVWYESQQNIWQDGSGNDLFSLSEDGKFMQVIPVGFYDKQGNYTVWQKGFEERPEYSQMVGRSLATAYDRETFRPWVMFNFRLTKEIGRVAELSFTANNFTRTSRWHYYDTRTGYKQIYPDMYFGAELKLRIGNR
;
A
#
# COMPACT_ATOMS: atom_id res chain seq x y z
N ALA A 1 37.48 23.16 -20.38
CA ALA A 1 37.44 21.96 -19.52
C ALA A 1 36.54 20.88 -20.14
N ALA A 2 36.93 19.63 -20.04
CA ALA A 2 36.11 18.53 -20.57
C ALA A 2 34.74 18.44 -19.87
N LEU A 3 34.71 18.64 -18.55
CA LEU A 3 33.52 18.67 -17.73
C LEU A 3 33.41 20.00 -16.97
N THR A 4 32.16 20.41 -16.62
CA THR A 4 31.91 21.56 -15.76
C THR A 4 31.95 21.13 -14.29
N ALA A 5 31.38 19.97 -13.96
CA ALA A 5 31.42 19.40 -12.62
C ALA A 5 31.39 17.86 -12.70
N LEU A 6 32.04 17.22 -11.73
CA LEU A 6 31.93 15.81 -11.42
C LEU A 6 31.51 15.68 -9.94
N GLU A 7 30.40 15.02 -9.71
CA GLU A 7 29.85 14.78 -8.38
C GLU A 7 29.87 13.28 -8.09
N TYR A 8 30.22 12.90 -6.89
CA TYR A 8 30.10 11.52 -6.42
C TYR A 8 29.42 11.50 -5.05
N GLY A 9 28.69 10.46 -4.80
CA GLY A 9 28.01 10.20 -3.53
C GLY A 9 28.20 8.75 -3.12
N PHE A 10 28.50 8.53 -1.85
CA PHE A 10 28.57 7.22 -1.24
C PHE A 10 27.85 7.24 0.10
N MET A 11 26.99 6.25 0.34
CA MET A 11 26.30 6.09 1.59
C MET A 11 26.26 4.62 1.98
N VAL A 12 26.56 4.33 3.24
CA VAL A 12 26.29 3.05 3.89
C VAL A 12 25.40 3.34 5.09
N SER A 13 24.34 2.59 5.21
CA SER A 13 23.40 2.71 6.34
C SER A 13 23.09 1.33 6.89
N GLN A 14 23.11 1.22 8.21
CA GLN A 14 22.61 0.08 8.94
C GLN A 14 21.74 0.58 10.08
N ALA A 15 20.56 -0.01 10.25
CA ALA A 15 19.67 0.29 11.35
C ALA A 15 19.31 -1.00 12.11
N TYR A 16 18.78 -0.82 13.30
CA TYR A 16 18.18 -1.88 14.10
C TYR A 16 16.78 -1.44 14.50
N GLN A 17 15.81 -2.31 14.30
CA GLN A 17 14.44 -2.14 14.74
C GLN A 17 13.97 -3.42 15.42
N SER A 18 13.30 -3.29 16.57
CA SER A 18 12.66 -4.40 17.24
C SER A 18 11.32 -3.92 17.77
N ASP A 19 10.26 -4.58 17.33
CA ASP A 19 8.90 -4.40 17.84
C ASP A 19 8.56 -5.67 18.62
N ARG A 20 8.32 -5.52 19.94
CA ARG A 20 8.01 -6.64 20.85
C ARG A 20 6.63 -6.44 21.44
N LEU A 21 5.86 -7.51 21.39
CA LEU A 21 4.55 -7.57 21.99
C LEU A 21 4.48 -8.78 22.92
N HIS A 22 4.05 -8.54 24.17
CA HIS A 22 3.77 -9.57 25.17
C HIS A 22 2.28 -9.50 25.49
N ASP A 23 1.50 -10.41 24.88
CA ASP A 23 0.05 -10.38 24.95
C ASP A 23 -0.52 -11.57 25.70
N TYR A 24 -1.61 -11.32 26.42
CA TYR A 24 -2.42 -12.36 27.02
C TYR A 24 -3.49 -12.82 26.01
N ILE A 25 -3.37 -14.06 25.57
CA ILE A 25 -4.30 -14.70 24.65
C ILE A 25 -5.29 -15.55 25.44
N ALA A 26 -6.57 -15.17 25.38
CA ALA A 26 -7.66 -15.97 25.91
C ALA A 26 -8.26 -16.82 24.79
N SER A 27 -8.34 -18.13 25.01
CA SER A 27 -8.98 -19.06 24.07
C SER A 27 -10.28 -19.59 24.69
N ALA A 28 -11.37 -19.57 23.93
CA ALA A 28 -12.66 -20.11 24.38
C ALA A 28 -12.70 -21.65 24.29
N SER A 29 -11.77 -22.28 23.57
CA SER A 29 -11.70 -23.73 23.37
C SER A 29 -10.26 -24.20 23.24
N SER A 30 -10.00 -25.44 23.61
CA SER A 30 -8.73 -26.09 23.31
C SER A 30 -8.62 -26.33 21.80
N VAL A 31 -7.51 -25.88 21.22
CA VAL A 31 -7.20 -26.04 19.79
C VAL A 31 -5.87 -26.74 19.64
N VAL A 32 -5.74 -27.56 18.60
CA VAL A 32 -4.46 -28.19 18.26
C VAL A 32 -3.55 -27.14 17.64
N THR A 33 -2.31 -27.04 18.12
CA THR A 33 -1.32 -26.10 17.57
C THR A 33 -0.85 -26.54 16.19
N ASN A 34 -0.44 -25.58 15.39
CA ASN A 34 0.12 -25.80 14.08
C ASN A 34 1.50 -26.46 14.12
N THR A 35 1.91 -27.07 13.03
CA THR A 35 3.25 -27.66 12.85
C THR A 35 4.07 -26.83 11.85
N LEU A 36 5.40 -27.02 11.86
CA LEU A 36 6.31 -26.42 10.87
C LEU A 36 6.65 -27.36 9.71
N LYS A 37 6.15 -28.59 9.74
CA LYS A 37 6.46 -29.62 8.73
C LYS A 37 5.20 -30.00 7.97
N PRO A 38 5.29 -30.20 6.65
CA PRO A 38 4.17 -30.73 5.88
C PRO A 38 3.87 -32.21 6.27
N GLY A 39 2.63 -32.61 6.03
CA GLY A 39 2.15 -33.95 6.31
C GLY A 39 1.39 -34.10 7.63
N VAL A 40 1.17 -35.33 8.04
CA VAL A 40 0.44 -35.68 9.28
C VAL A 40 1.42 -35.73 10.44
N GLY A 41 1.06 -35.11 11.56
CA GLY A 41 1.91 -35.06 12.75
C GLY A 41 1.14 -34.83 14.04
N LEU A 42 1.85 -34.98 15.16
CA LEU A 42 1.30 -34.68 16.48
C LEU A 42 1.06 -33.19 16.61
N GLY A 43 -0.14 -32.80 17.02
CA GLY A 43 -0.50 -31.46 17.46
C GLY A 43 -0.44 -31.33 18.97
N THR A 44 -0.29 -30.11 19.45
CA THR A 44 -0.36 -29.76 20.87
C THR A 44 -1.63 -28.96 21.13
N PHE A 45 -2.37 -29.31 22.17
CA PHE A 45 -3.53 -28.51 22.57
C PHE A 45 -3.08 -27.19 23.18
N LEU A 46 -3.64 -26.09 22.73
CA LEU A 46 -3.43 -24.79 23.33
C LEU A 46 -4.11 -24.75 24.71
N PRO A 47 -3.47 -24.17 25.74
CA PRO A 47 -4.15 -23.84 26.98
C PRO A 47 -5.33 -22.90 26.73
N SER A 48 -6.31 -22.90 27.65
CA SER A 48 -7.46 -21.97 27.58
C SER A 48 -7.05 -20.49 27.60
N SER A 49 -5.86 -20.23 28.13
CA SER A 49 -5.21 -18.91 28.09
C SER A 49 -3.70 -19.07 28.24
N TYR A 50 -2.95 -18.16 27.61
CA TYR A 50 -1.49 -18.13 27.68
C TYR A 50 -0.95 -16.74 27.34
N TYR A 51 0.30 -16.48 27.73
CA TYR A 51 1.05 -15.34 27.22
C TYR A 51 1.78 -15.73 25.94
N SER A 52 1.67 -14.88 24.92
CA SER A 52 2.40 -15.02 23.67
C SER A 52 3.43 -13.89 23.57
N ASP A 53 4.68 -14.26 23.30
CA ASP A 53 5.75 -13.34 22.98
C ASP A 53 5.93 -13.31 21.47
N TYR A 54 5.79 -12.13 20.90
CA TYR A 54 5.88 -11.87 19.47
C TYR A 54 6.90 -10.76 19.22
N GLU A 55 7.87 -11.02 18.37
CA GLU A 55 8.89 -10.04 18.01
C GLU A 55 9.04 -9.94 16.49
N ILE A 56 9.16 -8.70 16.00
CA ILE A 56 9.65 -8.41 14.66
C ILE A 56 11.01 -7.75 14.77
N GLU A 57 12.07 -8.47 14.43
CA GLU A 57 13.43 -7.96 14.45
C GLU A 57 13.89 -7.61 13.02
N GLY A 58 14.17 -6.33 12.77
CA GLY A 58 14.73 -5.81 11.53
C GLY A 58 16.15 -5.31 11.71
N LYS A 59 17.04 -5.66 10.74
CA LYS A 59 18.40 -5.12 10.61
C LYS A 59 18.61 -4.68 9.17
N PRO A 60 17.89 -3.63 8.71
CA PRO A 60 18.06 -3.15 7.34
C PRO A 60 19.46 -2.61 7.11
N PHE A 61 20.02 -2.99 5.98
CA PHE A 61 21.32 -2.57 5.51
C PHE A 61 21.20 -2.03 4.09
N SER A 62 21.75 -0.85 3.84
CA SER A 62 21.69 -0.20 2.53
C SER A 62 23.07 0.34 2.13
N VAL A 63 23.42 0.14 0.86
CA VAL A 63 24.54 0.79 0.21
C VAL A 63 24.04 1.57 -0.99
N TYR A 64 24.47 2.80 -1.13
CA TYR A 64 24.17 3.64 -2.28
C TYR A 64 25.45 4.27 -2.82
N LEU A 65 25.66 4.18 -4.11
CA LEU A 65 26.78 4.77 -4.82
C LEU A 65 26.26 5.53 -6.03
N GLN A 66 26.75 6.75 -6.23
CA GLN A 66 26.34 7.58 -7.36
C GLN A 66 27.54 8.35 -7.91
N VAL A 67 27.63 8.44 -9.24
CA VAL A 67 28.56 9.32 -9.95
C VAL A 67 27.77 10.10 -11.00
N LYS A 68 27.93 11.42 -11.04
CA LYS A 68 27.29 12.33 -12.00
C LYS A 68 28.33 13.22 -12.65
N ALA A 69 28.24 13.38 -13.95
CA ALA A 69 29.02 14.33 -14.74
C ALA A 69 28.09 15.40 -15.30
N ASN A 70 28.53 16.64 -15.30
CA ASN A 70 27.80 17.80 -15.80
C ASN A 70 28.68 18.60 -16.77
N LYS A 71 28.10 18.94 -17.94
CA LYS A 71 28.75 19.78 -18.96
C LYS A 71 27.79 20.89 -19.40
N ILE A 72 28.19 22.14 -19.11
CA ILE A 72 27.51 23.32 -19.63
C ILE A 72 28.22 23.74 -20.93
N ILE A 73 27.46 23.92 -22.00
CA ILE A 73 27.91 24.35 -23.30
C ILE A 73 27.19 25.65 -23.66
N GLN A 74 27.93 26.73 -23.85
CA GLN A 74 27.37 27.99 -24.31
C GLN A 74 27.05 27.90 -25.81
N LEU A 75 25.86 28.33 -26.19
CA LEU A 75 25.33 28.31 -27.56
C LEU A 75 25.35 29.71 -28.15
N GLY A 76 26.51 30.18 -28.59
CA GLY A 76 26.67 31.54 -29.06
C GLY A 76 26.57 32.60 -27.97
N GLY A 77 26.14 33.81 -28.32
CA GLY A 77 25.94 34.94 -27.38
C GLY A 77 24.54 34.97 -26.76
N GLY A 78 24.30 35.91 -25.82
CA GLY A 78 22.95 36.17 -25.30
C GLY A 78 22.50 35.31 -24.13
N GLY A 79 23.38 34.47 -23.58
CA GLY A 79 23.07 33.61 -22.42
C GLY A 79 22.30 32.34 -22.80
N ASN A 80 22.42 31.90 -24.05
CA ASN A 80 21.93 30.61 -24.51
C ASN A 80 22.92 29.52 -24.10
N PHE A 81 22.41 28.43 -23.54
CA PHE A 81 23.26 27.31 -23.14
C PHE A 81 22.47 26.00 -23.13
N THR A 82 23.20 24.89 -23.26
CA THR A 82 22.72 23.58 -22.92
C THR A 82 23.51 23.01 -21.74
N ASN A 83 22.86 22.24 -20.91
CA ASN A 83 23.44 21.61 -19.73
C ASN A 83 23.21 20.11 -19.80
N LEU A 84 24.20 19.40 -20.32
CA LEU A 84 24.20 17.95 -20.44
C LEU A 84 24.61 17.31 -19.12
N ARG A 85 23.82 16.39 -18.60
CA ARG A 85 24.07 15.62 -17.39
C ARG A 85 23.98 14.15 -17.70
N ALA A 86 24.95 13.39 -17.22
CA ALA A 86 24.93 11.93 -17.28
C ALA A 86 25.36 11.38 -15.92
N GLY A 87 24.84 10.24 -15.55
CA GLY A 87 25.26 9.60 -14.31
C GLY A 87 24.84 8.16 -14.23
N ILE A 88 25.47 7.50 -13.26
CA ILE A 88 25.22 6.13 -12.88
C ILE A 88 24.99 6.08 -11.38
N ASP A 89 24.02 5.30 -10.93
CA ASP A 89 23.83 5.00 -9.52
C ASP A 89 23.56 3.50 -9.32
N TRP A 90 24.05 3.01 -8.20
CA TRP A 90 23.87 1.65 -7.76
C TRP A 90 23.34 1.64 -6.33
N ARG A 91 22.34 0.80 -6.07
CA ARG A 91 21.72 0.64 -4.77
C ARG A 91 21.56 -0.83 -4.42
N TYR A 92 21.98 -1.17 -3.22
CA TYR A 92 21.83 -2.49 -2.62
C TYR A 92 21.09 -2.35 -1.29
N ASP A 93 20.00 -3.10 -1.12
CA ASP A 93 19.20 -3.11 0.11
C ASP A 93 18.96 -4.56 0.56
N ALA A 94 19.30 -4.86 1.81
CA ALA A 94 19.12 -6.16 2.46
C ALA A 94 18.55 -6.00 3.87
N ASN A 95 18.00 -7.05 4.44
CA ASN A 95 17.60 -7.08 5.84
C ASN A 95 18.19 -8.32 6.53
N TYR A 96 19.07 -8.12 7.48
CA TYR A 96 19.77 -9.17 8.22
C TYR A 96 19.13 -9.45 9.60
N GLY A 97 17.90 -9.00 9.84
CA GLY A 97 17.16 -9.23 11.07
C GLY A 97 16.64 -10.66 11.22
N GLY A 98 16.30 -11.02 12.45
CA GLY A 98 15.67 -12.29 12.79
C GLY A 98 14.26 -12.44 12.21
N GLY A 99 13.64 -11.32 11.77
CA GLY A 99 12.32 -11.33 11.16
C GLY A 99 11.21 -11.52 12.17
N LEU A 100 10.24 -12.35 11.81
CA LEU A 100 9.10 -12.70 12.63
C LEU A 100 9.44 -13.87 13.54
N ILE A 101 9.39 -13.64 14.85
CA ILE A 101 9.83 -14.59 15.89
C ILE A 101 8.69 -14.77 16.90
N PHE A 102 8.25 -15.98 17.10
CA PHE A 102 7.34 -16.37 18.17
C PHE A 102 7.38 -17.90 18.38
N ASP A 103 6.87 -18.32 19.54
CA ASP A 103 6.70 -19.76 19.83
C ASP A 103 5.42 -20.28 19.16
N ILE A 104 5.56 -21.24 18.24
CA ILE A 104 4.41 -21.87 17.54
C ILE A 104 3.49 -22.64 18.50
N GLN A 105 3.98 -23.03 19.67
CA GLN A 105 3.18 -23.65 20.74
C GLN A 105 2.36 -22.59 21.52
N ARG A 106 2.68 -21.30 21.35
CA ARG A 106 2.00 -20.16 21.96
C ARG A 106 1.84 -19.02 20.94
N PRO A 107 1.12 -19.29 19.82
CA PRO A 107 1.00 -18.34 18.74
C PRO A 107 0.31 -17.02 19.19
N PRO A 108 0.56 -15.90 18.50
CA PRO A 108 -0.06 -14.62 18.83
C PRO A 108 -1.56 -14.57 18.52
N GLN A 109 -2.10 -15.62 17.93
CA GLN A 109 -3.53 -15.82 17.65
C GLN A 109 -3.94 -17.21 18.05
N ASN A 110 -5.18 -17.35 18.48
CA ASN A 110 -5.74 -18.61 19.01
C ASN A 110 -6.62 -19.37 18.01
N THR A 111 -6.37 -19.23 16.72
CA THR A 111 -7.13 -19.92 15.67
C THR A 111 -6.49 -21.26 15.31
N SER A 112 -7.30 -22.24 14.94
CA SER A 112 -6.84 -23.59 14.54
C SER A 112 -6.18 -23.63 13.15
N SER A 113 -6.37 -22.61 12.34
CA SER A 113 -5.71 -22.49 11.04
C SER A 113 -4.91 -21.17 11.02
N GLN A 114 -3.60 -21.28 11.10
CA GLN A 114 -2.68 -20.16 11.15
C GLN A 114 -1.83 -20.12 9.90
N ALA A 115 -2.05 -19.11 9.07
CA ALA A 115 -1.13 -18.80 7.99
C ALA A 115 0.20 -18.22 8.50
N LEU A 116 0.22 -17.72 9.75
CA LEU A 116 1.40 -17.08 10.33
C LEU A 116 2.40 -18.12 10.85
N ARG A 117 3.64 -18.00 10.42
CA ARG A 117 4.79 -18.80 10.90
C ARG A 117 5.99 -17.88 11.15
N PRO A 118 6.93 -18.26 12.04
CA PRO A 118 8.21 -17.57 12.14
C PRO A 118 8.93 -17.56 10.79
N ARG A 119 9.48 -16.39 10.44
CA ARG A 119 10.25 -16.20 9.20
C ARG A 119 11.42 -15.27 9.41
N SER A 120 12.63 -15.71 9.07
CA SER A 120 13.83 -14.87 9.11
C SER A 120 13.88 -13.92 7.91
N PHE A 121 14.19 -12.64 8.14
CA PHE A 121 14.45 -11.70 7.04
C PHE A 121 15.78 -11.96 6.34
N ARG A 122 16.70 -12.72 6.95
CA ARG A 122 17.97 -13.13 6.34
C ARG A 122 17.78 -14.06 5.15
N ASP A 123 16.65 -14.79 5.14
CA ASP A 123 16.33 -15.75 4.08
C ASP A 123 15.71 -15.06 2.85
N VAL A 124 15.44 -13.75 2.96
CA VAL A 124 14.91 -12.94 1.86
C VAL A 124 16.07 -12.31 1.09
N PRO A 125 16.20 -12.57 -0.22
CA PRO A 125 17.25 -12.01 -1.06
C PRO A 125 17.26 -10.49 -1.07
N ALA A 126 18.44 -9.89 -1.26
CA ALA A 126 18.60 -8.44 -1.33
C ALA A 126 18.04 -7.86 -2.63
N LEU A 127 17.62 -6.60 -2.59
CA LEU A 127 17.37 -5.80 -3.79
C LEU A 127 18.68 -5.21 -4.30
N ASN A 128 18.95 -5.37 -5.59
CA ASN A 128 20.15 -4.88 -6.26
C ASN A 128 19.76 -4.13 -7.53
N ASN A 129 19.93 -2.82 -7.54
CA ASN A 129 19.50 -1.93 -8.62
C ASN A 129 20.68 -1.14 -9.18
N LEU A 130 20.82 -1.16 -10.50
CA LEU A 130 21.76 -0.32 -11.23
C LEU A 130 21.00 0.58 -12.18
N ALA A 131 21.28 1.87 -12.16
CA ALA A 131 20.68 2.80 -13.08
C ALA A 131 21.69 3.71 -13.76
N PHE A 132 21.41 4.02 -15.02
CA PHE A 132 22.08 5.04 -15.82
C PHE A 132 21.09 6.11 -16.22
N PHE A 133 21.49 7.37 -16.24
CA PHE A 133 20.66 8.45 -16.76
C PHE A 133 21.45 9.42 -17.65
N LEU A 134 20.72 9.97 -18.60
CA LEU A 134 21.19 11.05 -19.47
C LEU A 134 20.08 12.11 -19.55
N GLU A 135 20.43 13.36 -19.34
CA GLU A 135 19.52 14.49 -19.36
C GLU A 135 20.19 15.68 -20.03
N ASP A 136 19.45 16.42 -20.85
CA ASP A 136 19.84 17.71 -21.37
C ASP A 136 18.83 18.78 -20.98
N ARG A 137 19.32 19.93 -20.56
CA ARG A 137 18.53 21.13 -20.31
C ARG A 137 19.00 22.26 -21.23
N LEU A 138 18.22 22.51 -22.27
CA LEU A 138 18.42 23.59 -23.22
C LEU A 138 17.72 24.86 -22.73
N ASN A 139 18.46 25.98 -22.69
CA ASN A 139 17.91 27.30 -22.39
C ASN A 139 18.23 28.25 -23.54
N LEU A 140 17.19 28.77 -24.16
CA LEU A 140 17.28 29.70 -25.30
C LEU A 140 16.55 31.00 -25.00
N LYS A 141 17.16 32.11 -25.38
CA LYS A 141 16.51 33.43 -25.47
C LYS A 141 16.19 33.72 -26.92
N ILE A 142 14.94 33.95 -27.24
CA ILE A 142 14.42 34.16 -28.59
C ILE A 142 13.72 35.52 -28.61
N GLY A 143 14.45 36.56 -29.00
CA GLY A 143 13.93 37.93 -28.93
C GLY A 143 13.62 38.34 -27.49
N GLY A 144 12.36 38.73 -27.19
CA GLY A 144 11.87 39.09 -25.86
C GLY A 144 11.30 37.91 -25.06
N THR A 145 11.47 36.68 -25.53
CA THR A 145 10.95 35.44 -24.89
C THR A 145 12.08 34.51 -24.50
N SER A 146 11.79 33.50 -23.66
CA SER A 146 12.75 32.47 -23.29
C SER A 146 12.12 31.09 -23.34
N LEU A 147 12.89 30.12 -23.77
CA LEU A 147 12.54 28.70 -23.83
C LEU A 147 13.49 27.90 -22.95
N ALA A 148 12.97 27.14 -22.00
CA ALA A 148 13.69 26.11 -21.29
C ALA A 148 13.07 24.75 -21.62
N LEU A 149 13.83 23.88 -22.26
CA LEU A 149 13.45 22.50 -22.57
C LEU A 149 14.38 21.56 -21.81
N GLN A 150 13.81 20.64 -21.05
CA GLN A 150 14.56 19.60 -20.36
C GLN A 150 14.06 18.24 -20.85
N ALA A 151 14.95 17.43 -21.41
CA ALA A 151 14.66 16.09 -21.87
C ALA A 151 15.68 15.11 -21.30
N GLY A 152 15.25 13.95 -20.92
CA GLY A 152 16.12 12.94 -20.36
C GLY A 152 15.51 11.54 -20.35
N VAL A 153 16.38 10.58 -20.15
CA VAL A 153 16.01 9.17 -19.97
C VAL A 153 16.81 8.58 -18.81
N ARG A 154 16.11 7.79 -17.99
CA ARG A 154 16.75 6.92 -16.98
C ARG A 154 16.50 5.47 -17.38
N LEU A 155 17.54 4.69 -17.37
CA LEU A 155 17.52 3.25 -17.61
C LEU A 155 17.85 2.57 -16.27
N THR A 156 16.97 1.70 -15.80
CA THR A 156 17.16 1.00 -14.52
C THR A 156 17.08 -0.50 -14.76
N ASN A 157 18.07 -1.24 -14.26
CA ASN A 157 18.04 -2.70 -14.18
C ASN A 157 17.98 -3.12 -12.70
N MET A 158 17.02 -3.95 -12.36
CA MET A 158 16.92 -4.64 -11.08
C MET A 158 17.39 -6.08 -11.29
N PHE A 159 18.50 -6.44 -10.64
CA PHE A 159 19.02 -7.80 -10.64
C PHE A 159 18.27 -8.63 -9.61
N LEU A 160 17.73 -9.75 -10.02
CA LEU A 160 16.90 -10.61 -9.20
C LEU A 160 17.60 -11.91 -8.84
N ASP A 161 17.35 -12.38 -7.62
CA ASP A 161 17.71 -13.73 -7.21
C ASP A 161 16.80 -14.76 -7.90
N PRO A 162 17.29 -15.97 -8.22
CA PRO A 162 16.48 -17.04 -8.82
C PRO A 162 15.18 -17.38 -8.07
N GLN A 163 15.12 -17.13 -6.77
CA GLN A 163 13.89 -17.30 -5.97
C GLN A 163 12.72 -16.43 -6.45
N ALA A 164 12.97 -15.31 -7.13
CA ALA A 164 11.93 -14.49 -7.76
C ALA A 164 11.26 -15.17 -8.95
N LYS A 165 11.87 -16.24 -9.50
CA LYS A 165 11.39 -17.02 -10.66
C LYS A 165 11.16 -16.24 -11.94
N GLN A 166 11.75 -15.07 -12.05
CA GLN A 166 11.70 -14.24 -13.25
C GLN A 166 13.08 -13.68 -13.56
N ASN A 167 13.24 -13.19 -14.80
CA ASN A 167 14.47 -12.52 -15.23
C ASN A 167 14.57 -11.13 -14.59
N ASP A 168 15.78 -10.57 -14.64
CA ASP A 168 16.05 -9.18 -14.27
C ASP A 168 15.05 -8.22 -14.91
N ILE A 169 14.68 -7.18 -14.17
CA ILE A 169 13.70 -6.21 -14.64
C ILE A 169 14.43 -4.98 -15.16
N PHE A 170 14.29 -4.74 -16.46
CA PHE A 170 14.81 -3.54 -17.12
C PHE A 170 13.68 -2.58 -17.48
N VAL A 171 13.86 -1.29 -17.17
CA VAL A 171 12.93 -0.22 -17.53
C VAL A 171 13.64 1.01 -18.08
N ALA A 172 12.93 1.74 -18.96
CA ALA A 172 13.37 3.02 -19.50
C ALA A 172 12.32 4.11 -19.17
N GLU A 173 12.77 5.19 -18.56
CA GLU A 173 11.95 6.27 -18.03
C GLU A 173 12.24 7.60 -18.73
N PRO A 174 11.71 7.85 -19.94
CA PRO A 174 11.85 9.12 -20.64
C PRO A 174 11.01 10.22 -19.98
N ARG A 175 11.53 11.45 -19.99
CA ARG A 175 10.86 12.66 -19.47
C ARG A 175 11.16 13.85 -20.35
N VAL A 176 10.15 14.69 -20.56
CA VAL A 176 10.32 15.97 -21.27
C VAL A 176 9.53 17.03 -20.52
N ASN A 177 10.19 18.15 -20.21
CA ASN A 177 9.57 19.32 -19.59
C ASN A 177 9.88 20.56 -20.42
N LEU A 178 8.87 21.38 -20.64
CA LEU A 178 8.93 22.63 -21.39
C LEU A 178 8.51 23.78 -20.48
N ASN A 179 9.24 24.87 -20.52
CA ASN A 179 8.82 26.17 -20.00
C ASN A 179 9.08 27.21 -21.07
N TYR A 180 8.03 27.83 -21.56
CA TYR A 180 8.12 28.87 -22.58
C TYR A 180 7.56 30.18 -22.05
N SER A 181 8.44 31.18 -21.87
CA SER A 181 8.07 32.52 -21.49
C SER A 181 7.49 33.26 -22.70
N LEU A 182 6.17 33.46 -22.68
CA LEU A 182 5.47 34.21 -23.74
C LEU A 182 5.78 35.70 -23.70
N TYR A 183 5.95 36.22 -22.49
CA TYR A 183 6.26 37.61 -22.25
C TYR A 183 7.04 37.77 -20.94
N GLU A 184 8.09 38.57 -20.98
CA GLU A 184 8.91 38.87 -19.80
C GLU A 184 9.26 40.35 -19.79
N GLY A 185 8.58 41.12 -18.92
CA GLY A 185 8.78 42.53 -18.74
C GLY A 185 8.88 42.94 -17.26
N PRO A 186 9.25 44.17 -16.95
CA PRO A 186 9.46 44.62 -15.57
C PRO A 186 8.22 44.46 -14.67
N LYS A 187 7.04 44.72 -15.21
CA LYS A 187 5.76 44.70 -14.46
C LYS A 187 4.92 43.45 -14.69
N ALA A 188 5.17 42.72 -15.74
CA ALA A 188 4.41 41.51 -16.09
C ALA A 188 5.32 40.45 -16.68
N ALA A 189 4.97 39.20 -16.44
CA ALA A 189 5.55 38.04 -17.13
C ALA A 189 4.47 36.96 -17.26
N VAL A 190 4.49 36.22 -18.37
CA VAL A 190 3.58 35.09 -18.61
C VAL A 190 4.37 33.97 -19.25
N ALA A 191 4.23 32.78 -18.72
CA ALA A 191 4.86 31.59 -19.28
C ALA A 191 3.89 30.41 -19.29
N VAL A 192 4.02 29.56 -20.29
CA VAL A 192 3.34 28.26 -20.36
C VAL A 192 4.35 27.16 -20.03
N THR A 193 3.86 26.15 -19.33
CA THR A 193 4.63 24.96 -18.99
C THR A 193 3.96 23.72 -19.57
N GLY A 194 4.74 22.73 -19.94
CA GLY A 194 4.25 21.43 -20.36
C GLY A 194 5.19 20.34 -19.88
N GLY A 195 4.64 19.18 -19.58
CA GLY A 195 5.42 18.04 -19.12
C GLY A 195 4.83 16.73 -19.60
N TRP A 196 5.70 15.81 -19.92
CA TRP A 196 5.38 14.42 -20.16
C TRP A 196 6.45 13.53 -19.55
N GLY A 197 6.04 12.47 -18.89
CA GLY A 197 6.96 11.52 -18.31
C GLY A 197 6.38 10.13 -18.17
N LEU A 198 7.29 9.17 -18.26
CA LEU A 198 7.07 7.78 -17.94
C LEU A 198 7.96 7.41 -16.76
N SER A 199 7.40 6.79 -15.73
CA SER A 199 8.14 6.30 -14.58
C SER A 199 7.66 4.92 -14.15
N TYR A 200 8.55 4.16 -13.53
CA TYR A 200 8.24 2.84 -13.04
C TYR A 200 8.55 2.70 -11.55
N LYS A 201 7.68 1.99 -10.86
CA LYS A 201 7.93 1.50 -9.50
C LYS A 201 8.29 0.03 -9.59
N MET A 202 9.51 -0.31 -9.21
CA MET A 202 9.95 -1.69 -9.12
C MET A 202 9.19 -2.45 -8.03
N PRO A 203 8.98 -3.76 -8.16
CA PRO A 203 8.40 -4.57 -7.09
C PRO A 203 9.31 -4.55 -5.85
N THR A 204 8.69 -4.56 -4.68
CA THR A 204 9.41 -4.67 -3.41
C THR A 204 9.63 -6.14 -3.04
N LEU A 205 10.46 -6.40 -2.04
CA LEU A 205 10.74 -7.75 -1.52
C LEU A 205 9.47 -8.54 -1.22
N LEU A 206 8.44 -7.89 -0.69
CA LEU A 206 7.15 -8.50 -0.38
C LEU A 206 6.47 -9.15 -1.59
N TYR A 207 6.62 -8.57 -2.77
CA TYR A 207 6.02 -9.09 -4.00
C TYR A 207 6.94 -10.06 -4.73
N LEU A 208 8.27 -9.88 -4.61
CA LEU A 208 9.26 -10.74 -5.26
C LEU A 208 9.45 -12.07 -4.51
N TYR A 209 9.43 -12.01 -3.18
CA TYR A 209 9.73 -13.13 -2.29
C TYR A 209 8.63 -13.25 -1.24
N PRO A 210 7.41 -13.65 -1.65
CA PRO A 210 6.29 -13.81 -0.72
C PRO A 210 6.56 -14.91 0.29
N ASP A 211 5.81 -14.89 1.41
CA ASP A 211 5.81 -15.98 2.38
C ASP A 211 5.16 -17.23 1.82
N ASP A 212 5.54 -18.38 2.40
CA ASP A 212 4.84 -19.64 2.18
C ASP A 212 3.39 -19.57 2.70
N ALA A 213 2.50 -20.33 2.09
CA ALA A 213 1.14 -20.48 2.58
C ALA A 213 0.96 -21.82 3.30
N TYR A 214 0.35 -21.78 4.46
CA TYR A 214 0.14 -22.93 5.34
C TYR A 214 -1.34 -23.24 5.45
N PHE A 215 -1.68 -24.54 5.32
CA PHE A 215 -3.04 -25.04 5.45
C PHE A 215 -3.06 -26.14 6.48
N ASP A 216 -3.62 -25.83 7.64
CA ASP A 216 -3.67 -26.73 8.78
C ASP A 216 -5.07 -27.30 8.96
N ARG A 217 -5.18 -28.62 9.02
CA ARG A 217 -6.44 -29.32 9.28
C ARG A 217 -6.27 -30.27 10.46
N VAL A 218 -7.25 -30.23 11.35
CA VAL A 218 -7.29 -31.15 12.48
C VAL A 218 -7.73 -32.53 11.99
N SER A 219 -6.85 -33.53 12.10
CA SER A 219 -7.13 -34.92 11.77
C SER A 219 -7.71 -35.68 12.96
N LEU A 220 -7.31 -35.31 14.18
CA LEU A 220 -7.90 -35.81 15.43
C LEU A 220 -7.73 -34.73 16.53
N ALA A 221 -8.80 -34.41 17.22
CA ALA A 221 -8.74 -33.63 18.46
C ALA A 221 -9.60 -34.34 19.52
N LYS A 222 -8.98 -35.19 20.31
CA LYS A 222 -9.65 -35.86 21.41
C LYS A 222 -9.04 -35.45 22.74
N ILE A 223 -9.87 -35.01 23.67
CA ILE A 223 -9.50 -34.65 25.03
C ILE A 223 -10.29 -35.54 25.97
N SER A 224 -9.60 -36.25 26.86
CA SER A 224 -10.22 -36.96 27.97
C SER A 224 -10.03 -36.16 29.27
N ASN A 225 -11.10 -35.94 29.98
CA ASN A 225 -11.07 -35.27 31.29
C ASN A 225 -10.77 -36.20 32.46
N THR A 226 -10.83 -37.52 32.22
CA THR A 226 -10.69 -38.56 33.25
C THR A 226 -9.37 -39.31 33.15
N ASP A 227 -8.85 -39.46 31.93
CA ASP A 227 -7.63 -40.19 31.67
C ASP A 227 -6.74 -39.45 30.67
N PRO A 228 -5.56 -38.96 31.10
CA PRO A 228 -4.63 -38.26 30.21
C PRO A 228 -4.21 -39.08 28.97
N THR A 229 -4.18 -40.43 29.06
CA THR A 229 -3.82 -41.30 27.95
C THR A 229 -4.89 -41.30 26.84
N GLY A 230 -6.11 -40.90 27.18
CA GLY A 230 -7.22 -40.70 26.24
C GLY A 230 -7.17 -39.34 25.50
N THR A 231 -6.09 -38.57 25.66
CA THR A 231 -5.92 -37.27 25.00
C THR A 231 -4.90 -37.36 23.88
N LEU A 232 -5.32 -37.00 22.65
CA LEU A 232 -4.44 -37.00 21.47
C LEU A 232 -4.90 -35.93 20.46
N GLY A 233 -3.95 -35.11 20.02
CA GLY A 233 -4.11 -34.21 18.89
C GLY A 233 -3.27 -34.68 17.70
N VAL A 234 -3.89 -34.76 16.53
CA VAL A 234 -3.22 -35.02 15.26
C VAL A 234 -3.63 -33.98 14.25
N MET A 235 -2.66 -33.44 13.53
CA MET A 235 -2.86 -32.37 12.57
C MET A 235 -2.23 -32.73 11.23
N THR A 236 -2.93 -32.41 10.16
CA THR A 236 -2.37 -32.44 8.80
C THR A 236 -2.10 -31.04 8.35
N THR A 237 -0.86 -30.77 7.95
CA THR A 237 -0.40 -29.47 7.42
C THR A 237 0.03 -29.66 5.97
N ASP A 238 -0.49 -28.84 5.09
CA ASP A 238 0.04 -28.67 3.73
C ASP A 238 0.74 -27.32 3.62
N ILE A 239 1.86 -27.27 2.93
CA ILE A 239 2.69 -26.07 2.80
C ILE A 239 2.92 -25.80 1.33
N LEU A 240 2.41 -24.67 0.86
CA LEU A 240 2.76 -24.16 -0.45
C LEU A 240 3.96 -23.22 -0.32
N THR A 241 5.09 -23.70 -0.72
CA THR A 241 6.29 -22.88 -0.93
C THR A 241 6.23 -22.29 -2.33
N ASP A 242 7.01 -21.24 -2.59
CA ASP A 242 7.24 -20.83 -3.96
C ASP A 242 6.05 -20.09 -4.60
N LEU A 243 5.53 -19.13 -3.87
CA LEU A 243 4.39 -18.32 -4.30
C LEU A 243 4.78 -17.13 -5.20
N ALA A 244 6.06 -17.01 -5.57
CA ALA A 244 6.55 -15.97 -6.46
C ALA A 244 5.80 -15.98 -7.80
N ASN A 245 5.51 -14.79 -8.32
CA ASN A 245 4.85 -14.63 -9.61
C ASN A 245 5.89 -14.33 -10.71
N PRO A 246 6.18 -15.27 -11.62
CA PRO A 246 7.17 -15.07 -12.68
C PRO A 246 6.77 -14.03 -13.73
N ASN A 247 5.53 -13.57 -13.72
CA ASN A 247 4.98 -12.60 -14.67
C ASN A 247 4.76 -11.21 -14.05
N LEU A 248 5.33 -10.95 -12.86
CA LEU A 248 5.16 -9.69 -12.18
C LEU A 248 5.89 -8.57 -12.93
N LYS A 249 5.14 -7.52 -13.32
CA LYS A 249 5.65 -6.37 -14.07
C LYS A 249 5.90 -5.20 -13.12
N PRO A 250 6.88 -4.31 -13.41
CA PRO A 250 6.98 -3.05 -12.68
C PRO A 250 5.74 -2.19 -12.92
N ALA A 251 5.22 -1.57 -11.85
CA ALA A 251 4.09 -0.67 -11.95
C ALA A 251 4.50 0.59 -12.70
N ARG A 252 3.71 1.00 -13.68
CA ARG A 252 4.02 2.09 -14.61
C ARG A 252 3.12 3.29 -14.36
N SER A 253 3.72 4.49 -14.29
CA SER A 253 3.02 5.78 -14.29
C SER A 253 3.34 6.55 -15.56
N ARG A 254 2.30 7.03 -16.24
CA ARG A 254 2.39 7.98 -17.36
C ARG A 254 1.71 9.27 -16.96
N LYS A 255 2.48 10.37 -16.97
CA LYS A 255 1.99 11.68 -16.53
C LYS A 255 2.09 12.71 -17.67
N TYR A 256 1.06 13.54 -17.77
CA TYR A 256 0.97 14.72 -18.63
C TYR A 256 0.62 15.93 -17.78
N GLU A 257 1.28 17.04 -18.03
CA GLU A 257 1.03 18.31 -17.36
C GLU A 257 0.99 19.46 -18.36
N ALA A 258 0.10 20.41 -18.13
CA ALA A 258 0.05 21.68 -18.84
C ALA A 258 -0.29 22.79 -17.86
N GLY A 259 0.50 23.85 -17.85
CA GLY A 259 0.37 24.93 -16.88
C GLY A 259 0.55 26.31 -17.47
N LEU A 260 0.01 27.27 -16.77
CA LEU A 260 0.18 28.71 -17.00
C LEU A 260 0.74 29.34 -15.72
N SER A 261 1.83 30.07 -15.83
CA SER A 261 2.35 30.89 -14.76
C SER A 261 2.38 32.39 -15.19
N PHE A 262 2.12 33.26 -14.23
CA PHE A 262 2.14 34.68 -14.50
C PHE A 262 2.65 35.49 -13.30
N ARG A 263 3.19 36.68 -13.59
CA ARG A 263 3.51 37.74 -12.64
C ARG A 263 2.91 39.03 -13.13
N LEU A 264 2.10 39.68 -12.29
CA LEU A 264 1.50 40.98 -12.53
C LEU A 264 1.82 41.91 -11.35
N GLY A 265 2.81 42.77 -11.50
CA GLY A 265 3.33 43.59 -10.42
C GLY A 265 3.85 42.70 -9.27
N ARG A 266 3.12 42.68 -8.14
CA ARG A 266 3.45 41.91 -6.94
C ARG A 266 2.77 40.54 -6.92
N VAL A 267 1.72 40.35 -7.70
CA VAL A 267 0.95 39.12 -7.75
C VAL A 267 1.68 38.13 -8.64
N ARG A 268 1.82 36.90 -8.14
CA ARG A 268 2.31 35.76 -8.91
C ARG A 268 1.26 34.67 -8.86
N GLY A 269 1.05 33.99 -9.96
CA GLY A 269 0.10 32.90 -10.03
C GLY A 269 0.61 31.77 -10.90
N MET A 270 0.18 30.56 -10.56
CA MET A 270 0.38 29.36 -11.35
C MET A 270 -0.88 28.51 -11.29
N VAL A 271 -1.28 27.97 -12.44
CA VAL A 271 -2.35 26.97 -12.56
C VAL A 271 -1.82 25.87 -13.44
N THR A 272 -1.94 24.62 -12.98
CA THR A 272 -1.47 23.44 -13.69
C THR A 272 -2.57 22.38 -13.74
N TYR A 273 -2.94 21.94 -14.92
CA TYR A 273 -3.72 20.74 -15.13
C TYR A 273 -2.77 19.55 -15.26
N PHE A 274 -3.12 18.42 -14.65
CA PHE A 274 -2.40 17.17 -14.84
C PHE A 274 -3.35 16.00 -15.07
N ARG A 275 -2.85 15.01 -15.79
CA ARG A 275 -3.45 13.68 -15.91
C ARG A 275 -2.37 12.63 -15.76
N GLU A 276 -2.60 11.66 -14.89
CA GLU A 276 -1.70 10.58 -14.59
C GLU A 276 -2.46 9.24 -14.65
N LYS A 277 -1.87 8.27 -15.34
CA LYS A 277 -2.38 6.89 -15.39
C LYS A 277 -1.34 5.93 -14.85
N HIS A 278 -1.68 5.27 -13.75
CA HIS A 278 -0.92 4.16 -13.19
C HIS A 278 -1.51 2.85 -13.71
N THR A 279 -0.65 1.97 -14.22
CA THR A 279 -1.03 0.62 -14.64
C THR A 279 -0.12 -0.40 -13.98
N ASP A 280 -0.54 -1.65 -13.95
CA ASP A 280 0.22 -2.74 -13.37
C ASP A 280 0.55 -2.51 -11.88
N GLU A 281 -0.32 -1.83 -11.11
CA GLU A 281 -0.11 -1.57 -9.68
C GLU A 281 -0.12 -2.88 -8.89
N PHE A 282 0.84 -3.01 -7.95
CA PHE A 282 1.00 -4.23 -7.17
C PHE A 282 -0.15 -4.45 -6.20
N GLY A 283 -0.50 -5.71 -6.04
CA GLY A 283 -1.45 -6.21 -5.08
C GLY A 283 -1.30 -7.70 -4.88
N PHE A 284 -2.26 -8.29 -4.19
CA PHE A 284 -2.38 -9.73 -4.04
C PHE A 284 -3.72 -10.16 -4.63
N SER A 285 -3.70 -11.27 -5.36
CA SER A 285 -4.89 -11.99 -5.80
C SER A 285 -4.99 -13.30 -5.06
N THR A 286 -6.20 -13.73 -4.79
CA THR A 286 -6.47 -15.04 -4.20
C THR A 286 -6.40 -16.12 -5.26
N THR A 287 -5.89 -17.30 -4.89
CA THR A 287 -5.79 -18.48 -5.74
C THR A 287 -6.37 -19.67 -4.97
N PRO A 288 -7.13 -20.58 -5.61
CA PRO A 288 -7.63 -21.79 -4.95
C PRO A 288 -6.52 -22.75 -4.58
N HIS A 289 -6.70 -23.44 -3.48
CA HIS A 289 -5.88 -24.55 -3.04
C HIS A 289 -6.76 -25.72 -2.61
N TYR A 290 -6.39 -26.92 -2.99
CA TYR A 290 -7.10 -28.16 -2.72
C TYR A 290 -6.23 -29.05 -1.86
N MET A 291 -6.75 -29.48 -0.72
CA MET A 291 -6.05 -30.33 0.22
C MET A 291 -6.88 -31.58 0.48
N HIS A 292 -6.26 -32.75 0.29
CA HIS A 292 -6.82 -34.02 0.69
C HIS A 292 -6.16 -34.46 2.00
N TYR A 293 -6.95 -34.79 3.00
CA TYR A 293 -6.42 -35.24 4.29
C TYR A 293 -7.31 -36.33 4.89
N GLU A 294 -6.82 -36.99 5.93
CA GLU A 294 -7.57 -38.02 6.63
C GLU A 294 -7.90 -37.56 8.04
N THR A 295 -9.10 -37.90 8.49
CA THR A 295 -9.52 -37.79 9.89
C THR A 295 -9.58 -39.19 10.50
N TYR A 296 -9.28 -39.28 11.79
CA TYR A 296 -9.30 -40.54 12.52
C TYR A 296 -10.58 -40.68 13.34
N ASP A 297 -11.25 -41.80 13.20
CA ASP A 297 -12.43 -42.12 13.99
C ASP A 297 -12.03 -42.89 15.25
N VAL A 298 -12.18 -42.24 16.41
CA VAL A 298 -11.79 -42.77 17.70
C VAL A 298 -12.98 -42.70 18.65
N PRO A 299 -13.45 -43.86 19.19
CA PRO A 299 -14.55 -43.93 20.13
C PRO A 299 -14.32 -43.07 21.39
N SER A 300 -15.41 -42.60 22.01
CA SER A 300 -15.35 -41.73 23.20
C SER A 300 -14.66 -42.38 24.40
N GLU A 301 -14.83 -43.68 24.55
CA GLU A 301 -14.29 -44.53 25.63
C GLU A 301 -12.85 -45.00 25.41
N ALA A 302 -12.27 -44.75 24.23
CA ALA A 302 -10.91 -45.17 23.90
C ALA A 302 -9.87 -44.56 24.83
N THR A 303 -8.92 -45.37 25.28
CA THR A 303 -7.77 -44.98 26.13
C THR A 303 -6.44 -45.30 25.43
N ASP A 304 -5.30 -44.98 26.02
CA ASP A 304 -3.96 -45.26 25.48
C ASP A 304 -3.80 -44.85 23.99
N LEU A 305 -4.28 -43.66 23.63
CA LEU A 305 -4.16 -43.17 22.28
C LEU A 305 -2.70 -42.91 21.90
N ARG A 306 -2.29 -43.40 20.75
CA ARG A 306 -0.93 -43.23 20.22
C ARG A 306 -0.98 -42.88 18.74
N PHE A 307 -0.09 -42.03 18.32
CA PHE A 307 0.15 -41.71 16.91
C PHE A 307 1.58 -42.11 16.55
N ALA A 308 1.73 -43.02 15.61
CA ALA A 308 3.01 -43.44 15.06
C ALA A 308 2.85 -43.81 13.58
N ASP A 309 3.83 -43.49 12.77
CA ASP A 309 3.90 -43.82 11.34
C ASP A 309 2.61 -43.50 10.54
N GLY A 310 1.98 -42.36 10.85
CA GLY A 310 0.76 -41.92 10.20
C GLY A 310 -0.52 -42.64 10.66
N LYS A 311 -0.46 -43.43 11.71
CA LYS A 311 -1.58 -44.23 12.24
C LYS A 311 -1.91 -43.83 13.67
N VAL A 312 -3.18 -43.84 13.98
CA VAL A 312 -3.68 -43.70 15.35
C VAL A 312 -4.09 -45.08 15.85
N THR A 313 -3.59 -45.47 17.02
CA THR A 313 -4.01 -46.67 17.74
C THR A 313 -4.58 -46.27 19.10
N TYR A 314 -5.50 -47.09 19.60
CA TYR A 314 -6.12 -46.88 20.92
C TYR A 314 -6.46 -48.25 21.57
N THR A 315 -6.65 -48.24 22.87
CA THR A 315 -7.16 -49.37 23.62
C THR A 315 -8.69 -49.25 23.72
N ASP A 316 -9.43 -50.25 23.25
CA ASP A 316 -10.88 -50.32 23.29
C ASP A 316 -11.42 -50.78 24.67
N ALA A 317 -12.74 -50.81 24.83
CA ALA A 317 -13.40 -51.21 26.05
C ALA A 317 -13.12 -52.72 26.45
N SER A 318 -12.64 -53.53 25.51
CA SER A 318 -12.21 -54.92 25.77
C SER A 318 -10.76 -55.02 26.26
N GLY A 319 -10.02 -53.93 26.26
CA GLY A 319 -8.58 -53.90 26.57
C GLY A 319 -7.69 -54.25 25.37
N SER A 320 -8.24 -54.34 24.16
CA SER A 320 -7.50 -54.65 22.93
C SER A 320 -6.99 -53.39 22.24
N THR A 321 -5.75 -53.43 21.71
CA THR A 321 -5.21 -52.34 20.89
C THR A 321 -5.78 -52.43 19.48
N VAL A 322 -6.44 -51.37 19.04
CA VAL A 322 -7.11 -51.24 17.74
C VAL A 322 -6.53 -50.05 16.96
N GLU A 323 -6.37 -50.22 15.64
CA GLU A 323 -6.06 -49.11 14.73
C GLU A 323 -7.35 -48.35 14.41
N ALA A 324 -7.30 -47.02 14.52
CA ALA A 324 -8.45 -46.16 14.22
C ALA A 324 -8.77 -46.20 12.71
N ALA A 325 -10.06 -46.28 12.40
CA ALA A 325 -10.52 -46.11 11.04
C ALA A 325 -10.25 -44.66 10.56
N THR A 326 -9.99 -44.50 9.27
CA THR A 326 -9.78 -43.20 8.65
C THR A 326 -10.92 -42.84 7.70
N ASN A 327 -11.29 -41.58 7.69
CA ASN A 327 -12.19 -40.97 6.71
C ASN A 327 -11.41 -39.98 5.86
N LYS A 328 -11.58 -40.04 4.53
CA LYS A 328 -10.99 -39.10 3.60
C LYS A 328 -11.81 -37.84 3.54
N GLU A 329 -11.15 -36.73 3.69
CA GLU A 329 -11.75 -35.40 3.67
C GLU A 329 -11.11 -34.53 2.59
N ASP A 330 -11.94 -33.76 1.90
CA ASP A 330 -11.52 -32.76 0.94
C ASP A 330 -11.70 -31.37 1.55
N TYR A 331 -10.66 -30.57 1.46
CA TYR A 331 -10.69 -29.18 1.91
C TYR A 331 -10.27 -28.25 0.79
N ILE A 332 -11.06 -27.19 0.60
CA ILE A 332 -10.78 -26.15 -0.36
C ILE A 332 -10.54 -24.83 0.38
N ALA A 333 -9.44 -24.16 0.04
CA ALA A 333 -9.05 -22.89 0.62
C ALA A 333 -8.58 -21.91 -0.46
N THR A 334 -8.23 -20.71 -0.06
CA THR A 334 -7.55 -19.74 -0.91
C THR A 334 -6.28 -19.24 -0.24
N TYR A 335 -5.28 -18.91 -1.05
CA TYR A 335 -4.07 -18.22 -0.61
C TYR A 335 -3.81 -16.97 -1.45
N TYR A 336 -2.96 -16.10 -0.93
CA TYR A 336 -2.60 -14.86 -1.61
C TYR A 336 -1.35 -15.05 -2.46
N ARG A 337 -1.40 -14.56 -3.70
CA ARG A 337 -0.27 -14.54 -4.62
C ARG A 337 -0.03 -13.10 -5.12
N PRO A 338 1.24 -12.64 -5.17
CA PRO A 338 1.56 -11.32 -5.73
C PRO A 338 1.13 -11.19 -7.18
N THR A 339 0.56 -10.04 -7.54
CA THR A 339 0.11 -9.79 -8.90
C THR A 339 0.10 -8.29 -9.22
N ASN A 340 0.01 -7.95 -10.49
CA ASN A 340 -0.35 -6.62 -10.95
C ASN A 340 -1.87 -6.51 -10.95
N LYS A 341 -2.42 -5.98 -9.87
CA LYS A 341 -3.84 -6.10 -9.56
C LYS A 341 -4.70 -4.98 -10.11
N SER A 342 -4.23 -3.75 -10.02
CA SER A 342 -5.09 -2.59 -10.24
C SER A 342 -4.46 -1.52 -11.13
N HIS A 343 -5.31 -0.62 -11.59
CA HIS A 343 -4.87 0.63 -12.19
C HIS A 343 -5.56 1.83 -11.54
N THR A 344 -4.89 2.99 -11.59
CA THR A 344 -5.41 4.24 -11.06
C THR A 344 -5.28 5.34 -12.10
N GLU A 345 -6.37 6.02 -12.40
CA GLU A 345 -6.37 7.25 -13.18
C GLU A 345 -6.60 8.44 -12.26
N LYS A 346 -5.71 9.43 -12.36
CA LYS A 346 -5.79 10.68 -11.62
C LYS A 346 -5.80 11.83 -12.59
N GLN A 347 -6.64 12.81 -12.34
CA GLN A 347 -6.57 14.11 -13.02
C GLN A 347 -6.92 15.22 -12.04
N GLY A 348 -6.42 16.40 -12.30
CA GLY A 348 -6.68 17.50 -11.42
C GLY A 348 -6.15 18.83 -11.93
N ILE A 349 -6.53 19.87 -11.19
CA ILE A 349 -6.02 21.24 -11.36
C ILE A 349 -5.40 21.65 -10.04
N GLU A 350 -4.13 22.04 -10.08
CA GLU A 350 -3.42 22.65 -8.97
C GLU A 350 -3.23 24.12 -9.24
N TYR A 351 -3.37 24.95 -8.21
CA TYR A 351 -3.16 26.38 -8.33
C TYR A 351 -2.45 26.95 -7.10
N SER A 352 -1.64 27.98 -7.35
CA SER A 352 -0.97 28.77 -6.32
C SER A 352 -0.93 30.24 -6.72
N PHE A 353 -1.38 31.12 -5.83
CA PHE A 353 -1.38 32.57 -6.01
C PHE A 353 -0.71 33.25 -4.81
N ASP A 354 0.42 33.89 -5.05
CA ASP A 354 1.05 34.83 -4.10
C ASP A 354 0.56 36.24 -4.41
N LEU A 355 -0.28 36.77 -3.56
CA LEU A 355 -0.86 38.10 -3.72
C LEU A 355 0.07 39.23 -3.25
N GLY A 356 1.28 38.87 -2.79
CA GLY A 356 2.26 39.77 -2.24
C GLY A 356 1.90 40.30 -0.85
N SER A 357 2.59 41.33 -0.41
CA SER A 357 2.44 41.90 0.92
C SER A 357 1.63 43.19 0.88
N TRP A 358 0.63 43.31 1.75
CA TRP A 358 -0.09 44.56 2.06
C TRP A 358 0.69 45.35 3.11
N ARG A 359 1.28 46.45 2.68
CA ARG A 359 2.18 47.27 3.51
C ARG A 359 1.54 47.72 4.81
N ALA A 360 0.24 48.14 4.78
CA ALA A 360 -0.48 48.61 5.96
C ALA A 360 -0.62 47.55 7.05
N LEU A 361 -0.86 46.31 6.66
CA LEU A 361 -1.02 45.17 7.57
C LEU A 361 0.29 44.39 7.77
N ARG A 362 1.33 44.69 6.97
CA ARG A 362 2.59 43.92 6.95
C ARG A 362 2.35 42.42 6.76
N THR A 363 1.29 42.08 6.03
CA THR A 363 0.81 40.71 5.85
C THR A 363 0.87 40.33 4.38
N SER A 364 1.44 39.19 4.07
CA SER A 364 1.34 38.52 2.76
C SER A 364 0.28 37.43 2.80
N LEU A 365 -0.37 37.23 1.65
CA LEU A 365 -1.35 36.18 1.46
C LEU A 365 -0.92 35.27 0.30
N ILE A 366 -0.78 33.99 0.60
CA ILE A 366 -0.60 32.91 -0.38
C ILE A 366 -1.84 32.05 -0.36
N ILE A 367 -2.39 31.78 -1.54
CA ILE A 367 -3.55 30.91 -1.75
C ILE A 367 -3.07 29.74 -2.60
N ASP A 368 -3.13 28.55 -2.10
CA ASP A 368 -2.82 27.33 -2.84
C ASP A 368 -3.94 26.30 -2.67
N GLY A 369 -4.18 25.53 -3.70
CA GLY A 369 -5.24 24.54 -3.66
C GLY A 369 -5.23 23.60 -4.86
N ALA A 370 -6.16 22.66 -4.81
CA ALA A 370 -6.30 21.68 -5.86
C ALA A 370 -7.73 21.12 -5.96
N TRP A 371 -8.07 20.70 -7.17
CA TRP A 371 -9.13 19.77 -7.45
C TRP A 371 -8.53 18.46 -7.92
N PHE A 372 -8.99 17.34 -7.37
CA PHE A 372 -8.59 15.98 -7.75
C PHE A 372 -9.81 15.13 -8.10
N HIS A 373 -9.67 14.37 -9.17
CA HIS A 373 -10.52 13.24 -9.50
C HIS A 373 -9.65 11.99 -9.64
N ILE A 374 -9.96 10.96 -8.85
CA ILE A 374 -9.20 9.72 -8.80
C ILE A 374 -10.16 8.56 -9.02
N ARG A 375 -9.87 7.73 -10.02
CA ARG A 375 -10.54 6.46 -10.27
C ARG A 375 -9.53 5.33 -10.11
N ARG A 376 -9.80 4.40 -9.21
CA ARG A 376 -9.03 3.17 -9.06
C ARG A 376 -9.93 1.98 -9.34
N THR A 377 -9.43 1.01 -10.12
CA THR A 377 -10.14 -0.23 -10.45
C THR A 377 -9.20 -1.42 -10.39
N ASP A 378 -9.71 -2.55 -9.92
CA ASP A 378 -9.01 -3.83 -9.98
C ASP A 378 -9.23 -4.45 -11.37
N GLU A 379 -8.13 -4.82 -12.04
CA GLU A 379 -8.16 -5.37 -13.41
C GLU A 379 -8.17 -6.90 -13.45
N GLN A 380 -8.14 -7.55 -12.29
CA GLN A 380 -8.07 -9.00 -12.20
C GLN A 380 -9.31 -9.57 -11.51
N GLU A 381 -9.77 -10.69 -12.05
CA GLU A 381 -10.70 -11.56 -11.37
C GLU A 381 -10.07 -12.08 -10.07
N TYR A 382 -10.90 -12.38 -9.08
CA TYR A 382 -10.42 -12.90 -7.81
C TYR A 382 -11.30 -14.03 -7.28
N TYR A 383 -10.64 -14.99 -6.63
CA TYR A 383 -11.32 -16.10 -5.98
C TYR A 383 -11.79 -15.72 -4.59
N SER A 384 -12.98 -16.16 -4.23
CA SER A 384 -13.57 -15.86 -2.92
C SER A 384 -14.33 -17.06 -2.39
N LYS A 385 -13.94 -17.50 -1.20
CA LYS A 385 -14.71 -18.47 -0.41
C LYS A 385 -15.72 -17.70 0.44
N ILE A 386 -16.97 -18.16 0.53
CA ILE A 386 -18.04 -17.46 1.27
C ILE A 386 -17.83 -17.60 2.77
N ASN A 387 -17.53 -18.83 3.21
CA ASN A 387 -17.20 -19.18 4.59
C ASN A 387 -16.43 -20.51 4.61
N GLU A 388 -15.93 -20.92 5.79
CA GLU A 388 -15.11 -22.12 5.93
C GLU A 388 -15.84 -23.44 5.61
N THR A 389 -17.14 -23.49 5.77
CA THR A 389 -17.96 -24.69 5.55
C THR A 389 -18.53 -24.80 4.14
N TYR A 390 -18.35 -23.77 3.30
CA TYR A 390 -18.91 -23.76 1.96
C TYR A 390 -18.02 -24.55 0.99
N ASP A 391 -18.63 -25.39 0.18
CA ASP A 391 -17.95 -26.38 -0.65
C ASP A 391 -17.43 -25.83 -2.00
N TYR A 392 -17.62 -24.54 -2.25
CA TYR A 392 -17.25 -23.89 -3.50
C TYR A 392 -16.40 -22.64 -3.27
N ILE A 393 -15.50 -22.38 -4.21
CA ILE A 393 -14.80 -21.09 -4.36
C ILE A 393 -15.30 -20.43 -5.63
N ARG A 394 -15.92 -19.29 -5.49
CA ARG A 394 -16.39 -18.48 -6.61
C ARG A 394 -15.27 -17.65 -7.21
N LEU A 395 -15.29 -17.47 -8.54
CA LEU A 395 -14.47 -16.53 -9.28
C LEU A 395 -15.30 -15.29 -9.58
N MET A 396 -14.93 -14.17 -8.98
CA MET A 396 -15.60 -12.89 -9.13
C MET A 396 -14.99 -12.07 -10.27
N PRO A 397 -15.80 -11.33 -11.05
CA PRO A 397 -15.29 -10.52 -12.14
C PRO A 397 -14.39 -9.39 -11.65
N ALA A 398 -13.45 -8.97 -12.47
CA ALA A 398 -12.68 -7.73 -12.29
C ALA A 398 -13.60 -6.50 -12.26
N GLY A 399 -13.03 -5.32 -11.97
CA GLY A 399 -13.74 -4.05 -12.10
C GLY A 399 -14.21 -3.44 -10.78
N SER A 400 -13.99 -4.10 -9.63
CA SER A 400 -14.22 -3.46 -8.33
C SER A 400 -13.27 -2.29 -8.14
N GLY A 401 -13.74 -1.20 -7.50
CA GLY A 401 -12.89 -0.03 -7.35
C GLY A 401 -13.54 1.12 -6.60
N THR A 402 -12.91 2.29 -6.70
CA THR A 402 -13.37 3.51 -6.03
C THR A 402 -13.24 4.74 -6.92
N LEU A 403 -14.19 5.66 -6.80
CA LEU A 403 -14.12 7.03 -7.31
C LEU A 403 -13.96 7.99 -6.15
N GLN A 404 -13.04 8.94 -6.26
CA GLN A 404 -12.83 9.99 -5.26
C GLN A 404 -12.71 11.34 -5.94
N ASN A 405 -13.37 12.36 -5.36
CA ASN A 405 -13.25 13.74 -5.77
C ASN A 405 -12.97 14.61 -4.57
N ARG A 406 -12.08 15.60 -4.73
CA ARG A 406 -11.79 16.55 -3.66
C ARG A 406 -11.42 17.90 -4.23
N VAL A 407 -11.94 18.97 -3.58
CA VAL A 407 -11.56 20.37 -3.82
C VAL A 407 -11.12 20.97 -2.51
N ASN A 408 -9.89 21.42 -2.43
CA ASN A 408 -9.36 22.08 -1.23
C ASN A 408 -8.57 23.34 -1.56
N THR A 409 -8.55 24.27 -0.61
CA THR A 409 -7.78 25.52 -0.68
C THR A 409 -7.14 25.81 0.68
N ASN A 410 -5.89 26.23 0.66
CA ASN A 410 -5.18 26.76 1.80
C ASN A 410 -4.98 28.25 1.63
N PHE A 411 -5.33 29.04 2.63
CA PHE A 411 -5.06 30.46 2.72
C PHE A 411 -3.98 30.64 3.79
N ARG A 412 -2.79 31.11 3.38
CA ARG A 412 -1.67 31.30 4.28
C ARG A 412 -1.40 32.80 4.44
N PHE A 413 -1.66 33.31 5.63
CA PHE A 413 -1.38 34.68 6.05
C PHE A 413 -0.06 34.73 6.80
N ILE A 414 0.90 35.51 6.35
CA ILE A 414 2.20 35.71 7.00
C ILE A 414 2.35 37.17 7.33
N THR A 415 2.30 37.49 8.63
CA THR A 415 2.44 38.85 9.17
C THR A 415 3.79 38.98 9.86
N HIS A 416 4.59 39.93 9.41
CA HIS A 416 5.89 40.24 9.99
C HIS A 416 5.81 41.57 10.75
N ILE A 417 6.11 41.54 12.06
CA ILE A 417 6.13 42.73 12.95
C ILE A 417 7.59 42.99 13.37
N PRO A 418 8.36 43.76 12.58
CA PRO A 418 9.79 43.94 12.78
C PRO A 418 10.14 44.54 14.15
N GLN A 419 9.32 45.50 14.64
CA GLN A 419 9.53 46.16 15.91
C GLN A 419 9.56 45.17 17.08
N LEU A 420 8.74 44.12 17.00
CA LEU A 420 8.65 43.06 18.00
C LEU A 420 9.49 41.84 17.64
N LYS A 421 10.14 41.85 16.45
CA LYS A 421 10.84 40.66 15.91
C LYS A 421 9.95 39.42 15.95
N LEU A 422 8.69 39.57 15.56
CA LEU A 422 7.70 38.50 15.52
C LEU A 422 7.28 38.23 14.08
N VAL A 423 7.19 36.93 13.77
CA VAL A 423 6.55 36.44 12.53
C VAL A 423 5.35 35.58 12.94
N PHE A 424 4.21 35.94 12.42
CA PHE A 424 2.92 35.32 12.70
C PHE A 424 2.41 34.66 11.43
N SER A 425 2.26 33.37 11.42
CA SER A 425 1.75 32.61 10.27
C SER A 425 0.47 31.88 10.65
N THR A 426 -0.61 32.19 9.95
CA THR A 426 -1.88 31.47 10.08
C THR A 426 -2.20 30.80 8.75
N THR A 427 -2.52 29.50 8.81
CA THR A 427 -3.00 28.75 7.66
C THR A 427 -4.44 28.32 7.90
N MET A 428 -5.34 28.79 7.06
CA MET A 428 -6.71 28.34 6.99
C MET A 428 -6.81 27.31 5.86
N GLN A 429 -7.09 26.07 6.22
CA GLN A 429 -7.30 24.97 5.27
C GLN A 429 -8.80 24.76 5.10
N VAL A 430 -9.28 24.83 3.87
CA VAL A 430 -10.69 24.62 3.52
C VAL A 430 -10.80 23.43 2.59
N VAL A 431 -11.64 22.48 2.93
CA VAL A 431 -12.12 21.46 2.00
C VAL A 431 -13.53 21.84 1.61
N TRP A 432 -13.69 22.23 0.35
CA TRP A 432 -14.96 22.71 -0.20
C TRP A 432 -15.88 21.56 -0.58
N TYR A 433 -15.28 20.51 -1.10
CA TYR A 433 -15.98 19.33 -1.58
C TYR A 433 -15.09 18.10 -1.42
N GLU A 434 -15.67 17.01 -0.95
CA GLU A 434 -15.06 15.70 -0.90
C GLU A 434 -16.14 14.66 -1.11
N SER A 435 -15.93 13.71 -2.00
CA SER A 435 -16.82 12.57 -2.18
C SER A 435 -16.04 11.28 -2.44
N GLN A 436 -16.64 10.18 -2.02
CA GLN A 436 -16.16 8.83 -2.26
C GLN A 436 -17.31 7.95 -2.74
N GLN A 437 -17.03 7.05 -3.67
CA GLN A 437 -18.01 6.10 -4.20
C GLN A 437 -17.31 4.78 -4.50
N ASN A 438 -17.89 3.65 -4.09
CA ASN A 438 -17.48 2.36 -4.59
C ASN A 438 -18.08 2.13 -5.97
N ILE A 439 -17.34 1.44 -6.81
CA ILE A 439 -17.77 1.08 -8.18
C ILE A 439 -17.49 -0.39 -8.44
N TRP A 440 -18.23 -0.97 -9.36
CA TRP A 440 -17.90 -2.27 -9.97
C TRP A 440 -18.25 -2.17 -11.44
N GLN A 441 -17.25 -1.87 -12.27
CA GLN A 441 -17.45 -1.45 -13.65
C GLN A 441 -16.48 -2.15 -14.58
N ASP A 442 -16.91 -2.37 -15.82
CA ASP A 442 -16.04 -2.84 -16.90
C ASP A 442 -15.04 -1.76 -17.35
N GLY A 443 -14.17 -2.10 -18.30
CA GLY A 443 -13.20 -1.18 -18.87
C GLY A 443 -13.81 0.02 -19.63
N SER A 444 -15.10 -0.05 -19.99
CA SER A 444 -15.86 1.02 -20.63
C SER A 444 -16.64 1.89 -19.63
N GLY A 445 -16.67 1.51 -18.35
CA GLY A 445 -17.36 2.22 -17.28
C GLY A 445 -18.82 1.80 -17.10
N ASN A 446 -19.26 0.70 -17.72
CA ASN A 446 -20.59 0.14 -17.46
C ASN A 446 -20.58 -0.66 -16.17
N ASP A 447 -21.64 -0.55 -15.38
CA ASP A 447 -21.79 -1.29 -14.15
C ASP A 447 -21.89 -2.80 -14.40
N LEU A 448 -21.12 -3.59 -13.66
CA LEU A 448 -21.10 -5.06 -13.69
C LEU A 448 -21.99 -5.67 -12.60
N PHE A 449 -22.92 -4.92 -12.06
CA PHE A 449 -23.88 -5.38 -11.07
C PHE A 449 -25.32 -5.11 -11.50
N SER A 450 -26.24 -5.86 -10.94
CA SER A 450 -27.68 -5.61 -10.98
C SER A 450 -28.20 -5.30 -9.57
N LEU A 451 -29.37 -4.69 -9.48
CA LEU A 451 -30.06 -4.53 -8.21
C LEU A 451 -31.03 -5.70 -7.98
N SER A 452 -31.20 -6.09 -6.72
CA SER A 452 -32.24 -7.02 -6.31
C SER A 452 -33.63 -6.43 -6.63
N GLU A 453 -34.67 -7.27 -6.71
CA GLU A 453 -36.05 -6.85 -7.03
C GLU A 453 -36.57 -5.74 -6.08
N ASP A 454 -36.20 -5.79 -4.80
CA ASP A 454 -36.55 -4.77 -3.80
C ASP A 454 -35.61 -3.55 -3.80
N GLY A 455 -34.59 -3.53 -4.68
CA GLY A 455 -33.61 -2.45 -4.81
C GLY A 455 -32.64 -2.31 -3.64
N LYS A 456 -32.68 -3.19 -2.64
CA LYS A 456 -31.87 -3.03 -1.41
C LYS A 456 -30.44 -3.55 -1.56
N PHE A 457 -30.22 -4.51 -2.44
CA PHE A 457 -28.93 -5.16 -2.61
C PHE A 457 -28.41 -5.00 -4.03
N MET A 458 -27.15 -4.68 -4.13
CA MET A 458 -26.35 -4.84 -5.32
C MET A 458 -25.93 -6.30 -5.45
N GLN A 459 -26.01 -6.86 -6.65
CA GLN A 459 -25.71 -8.25 -6.96
C GLN A 459 -24.67 -8.32 -8.08
N VAL A 460 -23.55 -9.02 -7.81
CA VAL A 460 -22.52 -9.31 -8.80
C VAL A 460 -22.49 -10.79 -9.08
N ILE A 461 -22.69 -11.14 -10.31
CA ILE A 461 -22.69 -12.53 -10.79
C ILE A 461 -21.24 -13.02 -10.91
N PRO A 462 -20.89 -14.18 -10.33
CA PRO A 462 -19.59 -14.80 -10.54
C PRO A 462 -19.33 -15.16 -12.01
N VAL A 463 -18.08 -15.23 -12.41
CA VAL A 463 -17.66 -15.76 -13.72
C VAL A 463 -17.82 -17.30 -13.74
N GLY A 464 -17.58 -17.93 -12.60
CA GLY A 464 -17.67 -19.35 -12.40
C GLY A 464 -17.28 -19.73 -10.98
N PHE A 465 -17.10 -21.00 -10.73
CA PHE A 465 -16.69 -21.52 -9.42
C PHE A 465 -15.96 -22.85 -9.52
N TYR A 466 -15.22 -23.17 -8.48
CA TYR A 466 -14.57 -24.47 -8.27
C TYR A 466 -15.25 -25.22 -7.14
N ASP A 467 -15.39 -26.54 -7.30
CA ASP A 467 -15.79 -27.46 -6.23
C ASP A 467 -14.58 -27.97 -5.41
N LYS A 468 -14.83 -28.79 -4.39
CA LYS A 468 -13.79 -29.39 -3.54
C LYS A 468 -12.83 -30.31 -4.29
N GLN A 469 -13.22 -30.84 -5.43
CA GLN A 469 -12.42 -31.73 -6.27
C GLN A 469 -11.59 -30.95 -7.30
N GLY A 470 -11.72 -29.61 -7.34
CA GLY A 470 -10.99 -28.77 -8.29
C GLY A 470 -11.64 -28.67 -9.66
N ASN A 471 -12.89 -29.10 -9.84
CA ASN A 471 -13.59 -28.97 -11.11
C ASN A 471 -14.13 -27.56 -11.26
N TYR A 472 -13.83 -26.92 -12.39
CA TYR A 472 -14.34 -25.59 -12.72
C TYR A 472 -15.66 -25.66 -13.45
N THR A 473 -16.64 -24.89 -13.00
CA THR A 473 -17.93 -24.70 -13.65
C THR A 473 -18.10 -23.24 -14.03
N VAL A 474 -18.31 -22.96 -15.31
CA VAL A 474 -18.65 -21.62 -15.79
C VAL A 474 -20.05 -21.27 -15.32
N TRP A 475 -20.24 -20.03 -14.84
CA TRP A 475 -21.56 -19.57 -14.39
C TRP A 475 -22.57 -19.60 -15.53
N GLN A 476 -23.75 -20.12 -15.28
CA GLN A 476 -24.85 -20.17 -16.23
C GLN A 476 -26.03 -19.37 -15.69
N LYS A 477 -26.77 -18.75 -16.60
CA LYS A 477 -28.01 -18.03 -16.26
C LYS A 477 -28.99 -18.96 -15.56
N GLY A 478 -29.53 -18.52 -14.46
CA GLY A 478 -30.45 -19.29 -13.61
C GLY A 478 -29.77 -20.03 -12.44
N PHE A 479 -28.43 -20.03 -12.35
CA PHE A 479 -27.74 -20.57 -11.18
C PHE A 479 -28.02 -19.71 -9.92
N GLU A 480 -28.23 -18.42 -10.10
CA GLU A 480 -28.62 -17.50 -9.03
C GLU A 480 -29.92 -17.86 -8.33
N GLU A 481 -30.81 -18.62 -9.00
CA GLU A 481 -32.10 -19.06 -8.47
C GLU A 481 -32.01 -20.42 -7.75
N ARG A 482 -30.91 -21.16 -7.95
CA ARG A 482 -30.71 -22.48 -7.33
C ARG A 482 -30.20 -22.34 -5.89
N PRO A 483 -30.81 -22.99 -4.91
CA PRO A 483 -30.39 -22.90 -3.50
C PRO A 483 -28.92 -23.20 -3.27
N GLU A 484 -28.35 -24.17 -4.00
CA GLU A 484 -26.96 -24.59 -3.90
C GLU A 484 -25.95 -23.54 -4.37
N TYR A 485 -26.35 -22.65 -5.30
CA TYR A 485 -25.47 -21.64 -5.91
C TYR A 485 -25.84 -20.19 -5.56
N SER A 486 -27.06 -19.95 -5.07
CA SER A 486 -27.55 -18.58 -4.80
C SER A 486 -26.67 -17.79 -3.84
N GLN A 487 -25.99 -18.47 -2.91
CA GLN A 487 -25.03 -17.84 -1.98
C GLN A 487 -23.75 -17.37 -2.65
N MET A 488 -23.40 -17.90 -3.84
CA MET A 488 -22.21 -17.48 -4.58
C MET A 488 -22.37 -16.13 -5.25
N VAL A 489 -23.59 -15.64 -5.45
CA VAL A 489 -23.83 -14.28 -5.94
C VAL A 489 -23.25 -13.28 -4.93
N GLY A 490 -22.37 -12.40 -5.40
CA GLY A 490 -21.84 -11.33 -4.57
C GLY A 490 -22.95 -10.36 -4.18
N ARG A 491 -23.20 -10.17 -2.90
CA ARG A 491 -24.24 -9.27 -2.40
C ARG A 491 -23.66 -8.22 -1.47
N SER A 492 -24.02 -6.98 -1.69
CA SER A 492 -23.74 -5.85 -0.81
C SER A 492 -24.98 -4.96 -0.72
N LEU A 493 -25.09 -4.15 0.32
CA LEU A 493 -26.14 -3.14 0.36
C LEU A 493 -25.97 -2.20 -0.84
N ALA A 494 -27.04 -1.91 -1.57
CA ALA A 494 -27.02 -1.00 -2.71
C ALA A 494 -26.47 0.37 -2.32
N THR A 495 -26.81 0.85 -1.12
CA THR A 495 -26.30 2.12 -0.57
C THR A 495 -24.77 2.17 -0.41
N ALA A 496 -24.08 1.03 -0.32
CA ALA A 496 -22.61 1.01 -0.27
C ALA A 496 -21.96 1.48 -1.60
N TYR A 497 -22.72 1.55 -2.68
CA TYR A 497 -22.31 2.03 -4.01
C TYR A 497 -22.83 3.42 -4.34
N ASP A 498 -23.64 4.01 -3.45
CA ASP A 498 -24.03 5.40 -3.56
C ASP A 498 -22.82 6.32 -3.30
N ARG A 499 -22.93 7.54 -3.84
CA ARG A 499 -21.89 8.54 -3.61
C ARG A 499 -22.01 9.12 -2.21
N GLU A 500 -21.02 8.84 -1.36
CA GLU A 500 -20.87 9.50 -0.06
C GLU A 500 -20.26 10.88 -0.24
N THR A 501 -20.95 11.92 0.21
CA THR A 501 -20.48 13.30 0.11
C THR A 501 -20.25 13.88 1.50
N PHE A 502 -19.01 14.33 1.73
CA PHE A 502 -18.61 14.93 3.00
C PHE A 502 -18.92 16.42 3.01
N ARG A 503 -19.44 16.92 4.13
CA ARG A 503 -19.73 18.35 4.30
C ARG A 503 -18.45 19.17 4.27
N PRO A 504 -18.47 20.39 3.68
CA PRO A 504 -17.33 21.30 3.71
C PRO A 504 -16.83 21.57 5.13
N TRP A 505 -15.52 21.74 5.28
CA TRP A 505 -14.92 22.03 6.58
C TRP A 505 -13.71 22.96 6.48
N VAL A 506 -13.40 23.58 7.61
CA VAL A 506 -12.29 24.54 7.75
C VAL A 506 -11.46 24.16 8.98
N MET A 507 -10.14 24.20 8.82
CA MET A 507 -9.19 24.00 9.90
C MET A 507 -8.21 25.17 9.93
N PHE A 508 -7.90 25.65 11.14
CA PHE A 508 -6.95 26.73 11.34
C PHE A 508 -5.70 26.23 12.06
N ASN A 509 -4.55 26.52 11.48
CA ASN A 509 -3.23 26.26 12.04
C ASN A 509 -2.51 27.59 12.24
N PHE A 510 -1.71 27.67 13.28
CA PHE A 510 -1.05 28.89 13.70
C PHE A 510 0.39 28.63 14.07
N ARG A 511 1.30 29.52 13.69
CA ARG A 511 2.69 29.53 14.14
C ARG A 511 3.11 30.96 14.48
N LEU A 512 3.61 31.15 15.69
CA LEU A 512 4.25 32.38 16.14
C LEU A 512 5.73 32.14 16.31
N THR A 513 6.57 32.91 15.62
CA THR A 513 8.02 32.85 15.74
C THR A 513 8.54 34.15 16.31
N LYS A 514 9.30 34.09 17.39
CA LYS A 514 10.06 35.17 18.00
C LYS A 514 11.52 35.05 17.63
N GLU A 515 12.05 36.03 16.93
CA GLU A 515 13.48 36.14 16.66
C GLU A 515 14.20 36.76 17.86
N ILE A 516 15.21 36.09 18.40
CA ILE A 516 15.99 36.48 19.56
C ILE A 516 17.41 36.82 19.09
N GLY A 517 17.65 38.12 18.86
CA GLY A 517 18.90 38.60 18.26
C GLY A 517 19.11 38.00 16.86
N ARG A 518 20.34 37.56 16.60
CA ARG A 518 20.73 36.83 15.37
C ARG A 518 21.01 35.34 15.62
N VAL A 519 20.87 34.94 16.87
CA VAL A 519 21.38 33.62 17.33
C VAL A 519 20.30 32.60 17.62
N ALA A 520 19.05 33.03 17.85
CA ALA A 520 17.99 32.10 18.20
C ALA A 520 16.63 32.50 17.59
N GLU A 521 15.80 31.50 17.37
CA GLU A 521 14.38 31.62 17.02
C GLU A 521 13.58 30.73 17.97
N LEU A 522 12.57 31.28 18.62
CA LEU A 522 11.61 30.52 19.41
C LEU A 522 10.28 30.51 18.66
N SER A 523 9.79 29.35 18.29
CA SER A 523 8.51 29.18 17.60
C SER A 523 7.53 28.44 18.50
N PHE A 524 6.29 28.88 18.50
CA PHE A 524 5.13 28.19 19.04
C PHE A 524 4.19 27.84 17.91
N THR A 525 3.71 26.60 17.85
CA THR A 525 2.76 26.10 16.87
C THR A 525 1.51 25.60 17.55
N ALA A 526 0.35 25.86 16.93
CA ALA A 526 -0.93 25.29 17.32
C ALA A 526 -1.64 24.80 16.07
N ASN A 527 -1.85 23.50 15.97
CA ASN A 527 -2.59 22.89 14.86
C ASN A 527 -4.02 22.63 15.29
N ASN A 528 -4.95 22.87 14.35
CA ASN A 528 -6.37 22.78 14.58
C ASN A 528 -6.80 23.51 15.86
N PHE A 529 -6.28 24.73 16.09
CA PHE A 529 -6.51 25.47 17.32
C PHE A 529 -7.97 25.89 17.53
N THR A 530 -8.77 25.88 16.47
CA THR A 530 -10.22 26.07 16.53
C THR A 530 -10.95 24.79 16.95
N ARG A 531 -10.20 23.69 17.15
CA ARG A 531 -10.74 22.37 17.50
C ARG A 531 -11.88 21.95 16.58
N THR A 532 -11.68 22.17 15.28
CA THR A 532 -12.62 21.74 14.26
C THR A 532 -12.57 20.22 14.18
N SER A 533 -13.43 19.56 14.92
CA SER A 533 -13.63 18.11 14.88
C SER A 533 -15.08 17.86 14.47
N ARG A 534 -15.25 17.05 13.45
CA ARG A 534 -16.57 16.69 12.95
C ARG A 534 -16.78 15.20 12.95
N TRP A 535 -17.94 14.80 13.41
CA TRP A 535 -18.50 13.50 13.17
C TRP A 535 -19.24 13.56 11.83
N HIS A 536 -18.84 12.69 10.89
CA HIS A 536 -19.57 12.46 9.67
C HIS A 536 -20.38 11.17 9.85
N TYR A 537 -21.69 11.29 9.79
CA TYR A 537 -22.60 10.15 9.72
C TYR A 537 -22.70 9.76 8.25
N TYR A 538 -22.43 8.50 7.96
CA TYR A 538 -22.48 8.02 6.59
C TYR A 538 -23.93 7.96 6.10
N ASP A 539 -24.17 8.50 4.91
CA ASP A 539 -25.46 8.38 4.23
C ASP A 539 -25.61 7.00 3.56
N THR A 540 -24.49 6.37 3.21
CA THR A 540 -24.43 5.12 2.44
C THR A 540 -24.32 3.86 3.29
N ARG A 541 -24.04 3.98 4.58
CA ARG A 541 -23.90 2.85 5.52
C ARG A 541 -24.18 3.28 6.96
N THR A 542 -24.46 2.32 7.82
CA THR A 542 -24.57 2.60 9.27
C THR A 542 -23.19 2.95 9.83
N GLY A 543 -23.14 4.00 10.65
CA GLY A 543 -21.94 4.40 11.36
C GLY A 543 -21.56 5.85 11.17
N TYR A 544 -20.44 6.20 11.76
CA TYR A 544 -19.88 7.54 11.70
C TYR A 544 -18.35 7.49 11.70
N LYS A 545 -17.73 8.55 11.21
CA LYS A 545 -16.30 8.74 11.20
C LYS A 545 -15.94 10.11 11.76
N GLN A 546 -14.96 10.16 12.62
CA GLN A 546 -14.31 11.42 12.97
C GLN A 546 -13.30 11.76 11.87
N ILE A 547 -13.44 12.94 11.26
CA ILE A 547 -12.73 13.27 10.01
C ILE A 547 -11.44 14.06 10.25
N TYR A 548 -11.20 14.62 11.45
CA TYR A 548 -10.13 15.60 11.63
C TYR A 548 -9.17 15.28 12.76
N PRO A 549 -7.89 15.70 12.60
CA PRO A 549 -6.88 15.49 13.62
C PRO A 549 -7.24 16.24 14.91
N ASP A 550 -6.78 15.73 16.01
CA ASP A 550 -6.85 16.41 17.28
C ASP A 550 -6.03 17.71 17.28
N MET A 551 -6.45 18.63 18.14
CA MET A 551 -5.69 19.83 18.39
C MET A 551 -4.38 19.47 19.08
N TYR A 552 -3.25 20.00 18.57
CA TYR A 552 -1.99 19.86 19.27
C TYR A 552 -1.18 21.16 19.28
N PHE A 553 -0.33 21.31 20.29
CA PHE A 553 0.60 22.42 20.48
C PHE A 553 2.03 21.93 20.45
N GLY A 554 2.93 22.76 19.95
CA GLY A 554 4.36 22.49 19.94
C GLY A 554 5.18 23.75 20.15
N ALA A 555 6.37 23.61 20.73
CA ALA A 555 7.36 24.65 20.83
C ALA A 555 8.68 24.17 20.23
N GLU A 556 9.37 25.03 19.50
CA GLU A 556 10.65 24.77 18.85
C GLU A 556 11.62 25.90 19.16
N LEU A 557 12.80 25.56 19.66
CA LEU A 557 13.93 26.48 19.80
C LEU A 557 14.98 26.14 18.75
N LYS A 558 15.24 27.06 17.83
CA LYS A 558 16.28 26.94 16.83
C LYS A 558 17.46 27.84 17.19
N LEU A 559 18.63 27.26 17.36
CA LEU A 559 19.88 27.95 17.62
C LEU A 559 20.73 28.01 16.35
N ARG A 560 21.25 29.19 16.02
CA ARG A 560 22.21 29.38 14.94
C ARG A 560 23.61 29.38 15.55
N ILE A 561 24.27 28.22 15.49
CA ILE A 561 25.63 28.04 16.00
C ILE A 561 26.59 28.22 14.84
N GLY A 562 27.33 29.34 14.86
CA GLY A 562 28.44 29.58 13.93
C GLY A 562 28.11 30.34 12.64
N ASN A 563 28.83 31.29 12.46
CA ASN A 563 29.47 32.16 11.47
C ASN A 563 28.99 33.60 11.49
N ARG A 564 29.90 34.40 11.94
CA ARG A 564 29.96 35.86 11.70
C ARG A 564 30.13 36.17 10.22
#